data_8f9591e92be6261437488a3115d5b0f1
#
_entry.id   8f9591e92be6261437488a3115d5b0f1
#
_cell.length_a   1.000
_cell.length_b   1.000
_cell.length_c   1.000
_cell.angle_alpha   90.00
_cell.angle_beta   90.00
_cell.angle_gamma   90.00
#
_symmetry.space_group_name_H-M   'P 1'
#
loop_
_entity.id
_entity.type
_entity.pdbx_description
1 polymer ?
#
loop_
_entity_poly.entity_id
_entity_poly.type
_entity_poly.pdbx_seq_one_letter_code
_entity_poly.pdbx_strand_id
1 'polypeptide(L)'
;MIKPENNTFHTLSIQTTYQCNMKCANCYLGHMLNNPDYADVDLKVFEDSISKLPGKCDIRLIGAEPTMNDNLFELIKITRKYNHRPSLLTNGLKLGQEDYVIKLKKSGLNMLGLSMNGGLDDDVYKRFDNGKYAKLKKRALEYCIKHRIVPHVNVIVDPTNLHVLKPLLNYVIEMCNKYNRTTGITFPIMMRIKSVGKMGNH
;
A
#
# COMPACT_ATOMS: atom_id res chain seq x y z
N MET A 1 -8.34 28.45 14.61
CA MET A 1 -9.11 27.21 14.85
C MET A 1 -9.97 26.95 13.64
N ILE A 2 -9.79 25.80 12.96
CA ILE A 2 -10.62 25.38 11.82
C ILE A 2 -11.97 24.97 12.42
N LYS A 3 -13.07 25.59 11.99
CA LYS A 3 -14.41 25.22 12.48
C LYS A 3 -14.75 23.81 11.99
N PRO A 4 -15.29 22.91 12.87
CA PRO A 4 -15.65 21.54 12.52
C PRO A 4 -16.62 21.41 11.32
N GLU A 5 -17.47 22.37 11.15
CA GLU A 5 -18.49 22.47 10.07
C GLU A 5 -17.90 22.62 8.67
N ASN A 6 -16.67 23.11 8.56
CA ASN A 6 -15.96 23.28 7.28
C ASN A 6 -14.87 22.22 7.06
N ASN A 7 -15.02 21.04 7.68
CA ASN A 7 -14.03 19.97 7.54
C ASN A 7 -14.00 19.43 6.11
N THR A 8 -13.07 19.94 5.30
CA THR A 8 -12.74 19.44 3.95
C THR A 8 -11.72 18.31 4.00
N PHE A 9 -11.35 17.85 5.19
CA PHE A 9 -10.33 16.85 5.41
C PHE A 9 -10.90 15.44 5.24
N HIS A 10 -10.45 14.73 4.20
CA HIS A 10 -10.97 13.41 3.85
C HIS A 10 -9.97 12.26 4.06
N THR A 11 -8.69 12.54 4.11
CA THR A 11 -7.64 11.52 4.22
C THR A 11 -6.57 11.92 5.22
N LEU A 12 -6.28 11.02 6.17
CA LEU A 12 -5.14 11.12 7.08
C LEU A 12 -4.15 10.00 6.77
N SER A 13 -2.89 10.35 6.50
CA SER A 13 -1.82 9.38 6.34
C SER A 13 -1.02 9.28 7.63
N ILE A 14 -0.91 8.08 8.18
CA ILE A 14 -0.23 7.82 9.45
C ILE A 14 0.96 6.90 9.20
N GLN A 15 2.15 7.36 9.59
CA GLN A 15 3.39 6.59 9.58
C GLN A 15 3.30 5.54 10.69
N THR A 16 3.27 4.24 10.33
CA THR A 16 3.06 3.16 11.30
C THR A 16 4.35 2.50 11.76
N THR A 17 5.39 2.53 10.93
CA THR A 17 6.69 1.91 11.20
C THR A 17 7.79 2.50 10.33
N TYR A 18 9.03 2.40 10.79
CA TYR A 18 10.24 2.71 10.00
C TYR A 18 10.94 1.44 9.52
N GLN A 19 10.37 0.25 9.80
CA GLN A 19 10.91 -1.03 9.35
C GLN A 19 10.45 -1.35 7.93
N CYS A 20 11.36 -1.90 7.12
CA CYS A 20 11.07 -2.36 5.76
C CYS A 20 11.87 -3.61 5.41
N ASN A 21 11.26 -4.51 4.66
CA ASN A 21 11.88 -5.71 4.10
C ASN A 21 12.46 -5.49 2.69
N MET A 22 12.54 -4.23 2.24
CA MET A 22 13.18 -3.82 0.98
C MET A 22 14.20 -2.70 1.21
N LYS A 23 15.11 -2.52 0.23
CA LYS A 23 16.13 -1.47 0.21
C LYS A 23 16.10 -0.76 -1.16
N CYS A 24 14.98 -0.06 -1.44
CA CYS A 24 14.80 0.62 -2.72
C CYS A 24 15.82 1.75 -2.91
N ALA A 25 16.35 1.89 -4.12
CA ALA A 25 17.34 2.91 -4.45
C ALA A 25 16.81 4.35 -4.29
N ASN A 26 15.47 4.52 -4.44
CA ASN A 26 14.79 5.81 -4.35
C ASN A 26 13.95 5.96 -3.06
N CYS A 27 14.34 5.29 -1.98
CA CYS A 27 13.63 5.37 -0.72
C CYS A 27 13.76 6.77 -0.10
N TYR A 28 12.63 7.43 0.15
CA TYR A 28 12.61 8.77 0.73
C TYR A 28 12.98 8.83 2.22
N LEU A 29 13.00 7.68 2.90
CA LEU A 29 13.29 7.62 4.35
C LEU A 29 14.79 7.74 4.66
N GLY A 30 15.66 7.44 3.69
CA GLY A 30 17.12 7.57 3.88
C GLY A 30 17.62 6.88 5.15
N HIS A 31 18.26 7.66 6.04
CA HIS A 31 18.84 7.17 7.32
C HIS A 31 17.81 6.71 8.36
N MET A 32 16.53 7.03 8.19
CA MET A 32 15.47 6.58 9.10
C MET A 32 15.05 5.13 8.82
N LEU A 33 15.36 4.59 7.63
CA LEU A 33 14.96 3.24 7.25
C LEU A 33 15.65 2.19 8.12
N ASN A 34 14.86 1.35 8.78
CA ASN A 34 15.32 0.29 9.70
C ASN A 34 16.21 0.80 10.85
N ASN A 35 16.11 2.07 11.18
CA ASN A 35 16.82 2.63 12.32
C ASN A 35 16.05 2.33 13.62
N PRO A 36 16.65 1.68 14.61
CA PRO A 36 16.02 1.29 15.86
C PRO A 36 15.61 2.47 16.76
N ASP A 37 16.14 3.66 16.52
CA ASP A 37 15.77 4.87 17.27
C ASP A 37 14.33 5.34 16.95
N TYR A 38 13.72 4.85 15.87
CA TYR A 38 12.37 5.18 15.48
C TYR A 38 11.41 4.03 15.82
N ALA A 39 10.59 4.25 16.84
CA ALA A 39 9.60 3.27 17.28
C ALA A 39 8.41 3.20 16.31
N ASP A 40 7.74 2.05 16.32
CA ASP A 40 6.44 1.87 15.70
C ASP A 40 5.37 2.73 16.40
N VAL A 41 4.29 3.04 15.68
CA VAL A 41 3.18 3.80 16.26
C VAL A 41 2.59 3.06 17.47
N ASP A 42 2.44 3.76 18.58
CA ASP A 42 1.75 3.24 19.76
C ASP A 42 0.25 3.14 19.50
N LEU A 43 -0.36 1.99 19.87
CA LEU A 43 -1.79 1.72 19.61
C LEU A 43 -2.72 2.69 20.33
N LYS A 44 -2.37 3.08 21.57
CA LYS A 44 -3.20 4.01 22.35
C LYS A 44 -3.15 5.41 21.77
N VAL A 45 -1.96 5.88 21.39
CA VAL A 45 -1.76 7.18 20.74
C VAL A 45 -2.50 7.21 19.40
N PHE A 46 -2.43 6.11 18.64
CA PHE A 46 -3.16 5.97 17.38
C PHE A 46 -4.67 6.05 17.62
N GLU A 47 -5.21 5.25 18.54
CA GLU A 47 -6.64 5.22 18.86
C GLU A 47 -7.13 6.58 19.36
N ASP A 48 -6.42 7.20 20.31
CA ASP A 48 -6.74 8.53 20.82
C ASP A 48 -6.76 9.61 19.73
N SER A 49 -5.89 9.48 18.75
CA SER A 49 -5.80 10.44 17.64
C SER A 49 -6.97 10.32 16.67
N ILE A 50 -7.30 9.08 16.22
CA ILE A 50 -8.35 8.91 15.23
C ILE A 50 -9.76 9.00 15.81
N SER A 51 -9.94 8.67 17.11
CA SER A 51 -11.23 8.77 17.79
C SER A 51 -11.80 10.21 17.85
N LYS A 52 -10.91 11.20 17.76
CA LYS A 52 -11.25 12.63 17.82
C LYS A 52 -11.50 13.25 16.44
N LEU A 53 -11.34 12.48 15.37
CA LEU A 53 -11.54 13.00 14.02
C LEU A 53 -13.03 13.27 13.75
N PRO A 54 -13.36 14.46 13.22
CA PRO A 54 -14.73 14.79 12.90
C PRO A 54 -15.18 14.03 11.66
N GLY A 55 -16.24 13.23 11.78
CA GLY A 55 -16.81 12.51 10.66
C GLY A 55 -15.98 11.33 10.16
N LYS A 56 -16.36 10.78 9.01
CA LYS A 56 -15.75 9.60 8.41
C LYS A 56 -14.57 9.98 7.53
N CYS A 57 -13.37 9.49 7.89
CA CYS A 57 -12.12 9.74 7.16
C CYS A 57 -11.54 8.47 6.55
N ASP A 58 -10.70 8.64 5.52
CA ASP A 58 -9.82 7.61 5.00
C ASP A 58 -8.51 7.63 5.81
N ILE A 59 -8.26 6.60 6.59
CA ILE A 59 -7.01 6.45 7.35
C ILE A 59 -6.07 5.61 6.52
N ARG A 60 -5.05 6.26 5.96
CA ARG A 60 -4.03 5.60 5.17
C ARG A 60 -2.85 5.22 6.05
N LEU A 61 -2.72 3.93 6.31
CA LEU A 61 -1.58 3.36 7.02
C LEU A 61 -0.40 3.29 6.06
N ILE A 62 0.61 4.08 6.33
CA ILE A 62 1.86 4.14 5.58
C ILE A 62 3.03 3.81 6.50
N GLY A 63 4.21 3.75 5.96
CA GLY A 63 5.44 3.53 6.72
C GLY A 63 6.60 3.32 5.78
N ALA A 64 7.72 2.80 6.31
CA ALA A 64 8.70 2.18 5.47
C ALA A 64 8.02 1.01 4.72
N GLU A 65 7.52 0.04 5.49
CA GLU A 65 6.59 -0.99 4.99
C GLU A 65 5.59 -1.35 6.11
N PRO A 66 4.33 -0.93 6.03
CA PRO A 66 3.36 -1.14 7.11
C PRO A 66 3.13 -2.59 7.48
N THR A 67 3.34 -3.54 6.56
CA THR A 67 3.22 -4.97 6.86
C THR A 67 4.32 -5.49 7.79
N MET A 68 5.37 -4.69 8.06
CA MET A 68 6.40 -5.01 9.04
C MET A 68 6.00 -4.62 10.47
N ASN A 69 4.97 -3.80 10.66
CA ASN A 69 4.43 -3.49 11.98
C ASN A 69 3.58 -4.66 12.49
N ASP A 70 3.94 -5.22 13.64
CA ASP A 70 3.27 -6.39 14.23
C ASP A 70 1.82 -6.07 14.65
N ASN A 71 1.52 -4.81 14.92
CA ASN A 71 0.19 -4.33 15.31
C ASN A 71 -0.69 -3.93 14.12
N LEU A 72 -0.26 -4.14 12.86
CA LEU A 72 -1.00 -3.68 11.68
C LEU A 72 -2.47 -4.10 11.66
N PHE A 73 -2.75 -5.36 12.01
CA PHE A 73 -4.12 -5.87 12.01
C PHE A 73 -4.99 -5.16 13.05
N GLU A 74 -4.40 -4.79 14.20
CA GLU A 74 -5.11 -4.06 15.24
C GLU A 74 -5.35 -2.60 14.85
N LEU A 75 -4.37 -1.94 14.23
CA LEU A 75 -4.55 -0.58 13.67
C LEU A 75 -5.72 -0.54 12.66
N ILE A 76 -5.85 -1.58 11.81
CA ILE A 76 -6.97 -1.69 10.88
C ILE A 76 -8.30 -1.84 11.62
N LYS A 77 -8.38 -2.70 12.64
CA LYS A 77 -9.60 -2.91 13.43
C LYS A 77 -9.99 -1.64 14.21
N ILE A 78 -9.04 -0.98 14.85
CA ILE A 78 -9.28 0.29 15.55
C ILE A 78 -9.83 1.34 14.57
N THR A 79 -9.24 1.45 13.37
CA THR A 79 -9.76 2.34 12.33
C THR A 79 -11.23 2.05 12.00
N ARG A 80 -11.60 0.78 11.88
CA ARG A 80 -12.98 0.36 11.63
C ARG A 80 -13.93 0.62 12.81
N LYS A 81 -13.43 0.41 14.03
CA LYS A 81 -14.17 0.67 15.29
C LYS A 81 -14.70 2.10 15.33
N TYR A 82 -13.90 3.07 14.88
CA TYR A 82 -14.30 4.49 14.83
C TYR A 82 -14.96 4.91 13.51
N ASN A 83 -15.49 3.94 12.74
CA ASN A 83 -16.22 4.16 11.49
C ASN A 83 -15.39 4.82 10.37
N HIS A 84 -14.06 4.83 10.48
CA HIS A 84 -13.17 5.28 9.42
C HIS A 84 -12.90 4.16 8.40
N ARG A 85 -12.33 4.53 7.25
CA ARG A 85 -11.97 3.60 6.18
C ARG A 85 -10.45 3.36 6.19
N PRO A 86 -9.98 2.17 6.63
CA PRO A 86 -8.56 1.86 6.55
C PRO A 86 -8.15 1.62 5.11
N SER A 87 -7.01 2.18 4.73
CA SER A 87 -6.27 1.83 3.53
C SER A 87 -4.79 1.63 3.85
N LEU A 88 -4.09 0.87 3.02
CA LEU A 88 -2.70 0.50 3.20
C LEU A 88 -1.90 0.93 1.98
N LEU A 89 -0.70 1.47 2.16
CA LEU A 89 0.27 1.63 1.08
C LEU A 89 1.44 0.69 1.34
N THR A 90 1.66 -0.30 0.47
CA THR A 90 2.58 -1.41 0.72
C THR A 90 3.43 -1.75 -0.52
N ASN A 91 4.63 -2.26 -0.27
CA ASN A 91 5.46 -2.90 -1.28
C ASN A 91 4.91 -4.28 -1.72
N GLY A 92 4.01 -4.88 -0.95
CA GLY A 92 3.27 -6.10 -1.28
C GLY A 92 4.03 -7.42 -1.09
N LEU A 93 5.26 -7.45 -0.56
CA LEU A 93 6.02 -8.69 -0.45
C LEU A 93 5.34 -9.72 0.47
N LYS A 94 4.83 -9.29 1.65
CA LYS A 94 4.08 -10.19 2.53
C LYS A 94 2.73 -10.62 1.93
N LEU A 95 2.16 -9.83 1.03
CA LEU A 95 0.91 -10.16 0.33
C LEU A 95 1.09 -11.26 -0.73
N GLY A 96 2.33 -11.61 -1.08
CA GLY A 96 2.64 -12.81 -1.86
C GLY A 96 2.30 -14.13 -1.15
N GLN A 97 1.88 -14.06 0.13
CA GLN A 97 1.34 -15.15 0.94
C GLN A 97 -0.17 -14.98 1.10
N GLU A 98 -0.95 -15.94 0.62
CA GLU A 98 -2.41 -15.84 0.58
C GLU A 98 -3.03 -15.68 1.97
N ASP A 99 -2.55 -16.43 2.96
CA ASP A 99 -3.05 -16.38 4.34
C ASP A 99 -2.89 -14.98 4.97
N TYR A 100 -1.82 -14.25 4.59
CA TYR A 100 -1.63 -12.89 5.05
C TYR A 100 -2.71 -11.95 4.50
N VAL A 101 -3.07 -12.10 3.22
CA VAL A 101 -4.14 -11.33 2.58
C VAL A 101 -5.51 -11.64 3.20
N ILE A 102 -5.76 -12.92 3.52
CA ILE A 102 -6.98 -13.33 4.24
C ILE A 102 -7.06 -12.65 5.62
N LYS A 103 -5.96 -12.60 6.36
CA LYS A 103 -5.91 -11.90 7.66
C LYS A 103 -6.18 -10.40 7.51
N LEU A 104 -5.59 -9.73 6.52
CA LEU A 104 -5.87 -8.32 6.22
C LEU A 104 -7.36 -8.09 5.94
N LYS A 105 -7.97 -8.96 5.12
CA LYS A 105 -9.41 -8.87 4.82
C LYS A 105 -10.27 -9.05 6.07
N LYS A 106 -9.96 -10.04 6.89
CA LYS A 106 -10.66 -10.30 8.16
C LYS A 106 -10.53 -9.14 9.15
N SER A 107 -9.43 -8.38 9.12
CA SER A 107 -9.26 -7.19 9.95
C SER A 107 -10.11 -6.00 9.48
N GLY A 108 -10.70 -6.07 8.28
CA GLY A 108 -11.57 -5.02 7.75
C GLY A 108 -10.94 -4.17 6.64
N LEU A 109 -9.77 -4.55 6.11
CA LEU A 109 -9.16 -3.88 4.96
C LEU A 109 -9.93 -4.22 3.68
N ASN A 110 -10.32 -3.20 2.91
CA ASN A 110 -11.02 -3.37 1.64
C ASN A 110 -10.26 -2.77 0.44
N MET A 111 -9.24 -1.98 0.69
CA MET A 111 -8.51 -1.26 -0.34
C MET A 111 -7.04 -1.07 0.09
N LEU A 112 -6.12 -1.13 -0.85
CA LEU A 112 -4.72 -0.84 -0.63
C LEU A 112 -4.05 -0.25 -1.87
N GLY A 113 -2.96 0.48 -1.67
CA GLY A 113 -2.01 0.84 -2.71
C GLY A 113 -0.90 -0.20 -2.78
N LEU A 114 -0.72 -0.82 -3.94
CA LEU A 114 0.34 -1.80 -4.19
C LEU A 114 1.42 -1.20 -5.09
N SER A 115 2.64 -1.10 -4.58
CA SER A 115 3.77 -0.58 -5.37
C SER A 115 4.29 -1.64 -6.34
N MET A 116 4.30 -1.32 -7.65
CA MET A 116 4.73 -2.22 -8.72
C MET A 116 5.65 -1.53 -9.72
N ASN A 117 6.76 -0.92 -9.25
CA ASN A 117 7.68 -0.09 -10.05
C ASN A 117 8.33 -0.86 -11.22
N GLY A 118 8.58 -2.14 -11.07
CA GLY A 118 9.11 -3.02 -12.11
C GLY A 118 8.03 -3.71 -12.96
N GLY A 119 6.76 -3.48 -12.67
CA GLY A 119 5.67 -4.18 -13.37
C GLY A 119 5.80 -5.70 -13.29
N LEU A 120 6.10 -6.34 -14.42
CA LEU A 120 6.32 -7.78 -14.53
C LEU A 120 7.81 -8.15 -14.77
N ASP A 121 8.70 -7.15 -14.69
CA ASP A 121 10.11 -7.26 -15.07
C ASP A 121 11.04 -7.22 -13.85
N ASP A 122 11.74 -8.33 -13.59
CA ASP A 122 12.69 -8.46 -12.48
C ASP A 122 13.96 -7.62 -12.65
N ASP A 123 14.37 -7.29 -13.87
CA ASP A 123 15.56 -6.46 -14.07
C ASP A 123 15.28 -5.00 -13.72
N VAL A 124 14.07 -4.53 -13.97
CA VAL A 124 13.60 -3.24 -13.47
C VAL A 124 13.51 -3.25 -11.94
N TYR A 125 12.95 -4.30 -11.33
CA TYR A 125 12.92 -4.42 -9.87
C TYR A 125 14.31 -4.43 -9.24
N LYS A 126 15.30 -5.12 -9.84
CA LYS A 126 16.67 -5.08 -9.34
C LYS A 126 17.23 -3.67 -9.29
N ARG A 127 16.95 -2.85 -10.31
CA ARG A 127 17.45 -1.48 -10.42
C ARG A 127 16.74 -0.52 -9.44
N PHE A 128 15.40 -0.60 -9.35
CA PHE A 128 14.61 0.32 -8.52
C PHE A 128 14.49 -0.14 -7.07
N ASP A 129 14.24 -1.42 -6.88
CA ASP A 129 13.81 -2.00 -5.61
C ASP A 129 14.87 -2.94 -5.01
N ASN A 130 16.04 -3.07 -5.67
CA ASN A 130 17.17 -3.88 -5.24
C ASN A 130 16.83 -5.36 -5.00
N GLY A 131 16.00 -5.97 -5.87
CA GLY A 131 15.64 -7.38 -5.78
C GLY A 131 14.82 -7.90 -6.95
N LYS A 132 14.50 -9.19 -6.92
CA LYS A 132 13.62 -9.85 -7.90
C LYS A 132 12.25 -10.08 -7.30
N TYR A 133 11.30 -9.25 -7.64
CA TYR A 133 10.00 -9.24 -6.94
C TYR A 133 8.78 -9.45 -7.86
N ALA A 134 8.97 -9.59 -9.17
CA ALA A 134 7.87 -9.71 -10.14
C ALA A 134 6.89 -10.83 -9.75
N LYS A 135 7.40 -12.03 -9.45
CA LYS A 135 6.58 -13.19 -9.07
C LYS A 135 5.77 -12.95 -7.78
N LEU A 136 6.39 -12.36 -6.75
CA LEU A 136 5.71 -12.10 -5.47
C LEU A 136 4.64 -11.02 -5.62
N LYS A 137 4.94 -9.96 -6.36
CA LYS A 137 4.00 -8.84 -6.59
C LYS A 137 2.83 -9.25 -7.48
N LYS A 138 3.05 -10.12 -8.47
CA LYS A 138 1.96 -10.76 -9.23
C LYS A 138 1.01 -11.53 -8.30
N ARG A 139 1.54 -12.38 -7.42
CA ARG A 139 0.73 -13.11 -6.43
C ARG A 139 -0.01 -12.14 -5.49
N ALA A 140 0.66 -11.10 -5.00
CA ALA A 140 0.05 -10.10 -4.14
C ALA A 140 -1.17 -9.44 -4.81
N LEU A 141 -1.03 -9.03 -6.08
CA LEU A 141 -2.13 -8.48 -6.87
C LEU A 141 -3.27 -9.49 -7.02
N GLU A 142 -2.95 -10.71 -7.41
CA GLU A 142 -3.93 -11.78 -7.61
C GLU A 142 -4.69 -12.12 -6.32
N TYR A 143 -4.00 -12.30 -5.19
CA TYR A 143 -4.63 -12.61 -3.91
C TYR A 143 -5.49 -11.45 -3.39
N CYS A 144 -5.07 -10.20 -3.58
CA CYS A 144 -5.89 -9.05 -3.23
C CYS A 144 -7.23 -9.09 -4.00
N ILE A 145 -7.21 -9.27 -5.31
CA ILE A 145 -8.42 -9.34 -6.15
C ILE A 145 -9.27 -10.55 -5.72
N LYS A 146 -8.67 -11.73 -5.58
CA LYS A 146 -9.34 -12.97 -5.16
C LYS A 146 -10.09 -12.81 -3.84
N HIS A 147 -9.49 -12.11 -2.87
CA HIS A 147 -10.08 -11.89 -1.54
C HIS A 147 -10.82 -10.56 -1.41
N ARG A 148 -11.15 -9.91 -2.53
CA ARG A 148 -11.96 -8.68 -2.57
C ARG A 148 -11.35 -7.52 -1.77
N ILE A 149 -10.03 -7.38 -1.83
CA ILE A 149 -9.31 -6.17 -1.46
C ILE A 149 -8.97 -5.44 -2.76
N VAL A 150 -9.48 -4.22 -2.95
CA VAL A 150 -9.25 -3.45 -4.18
C VAL A 150 -7.80 -2.95 -4.23
N PRO A 151 -6.97 -3.45 -5.15
CA PRO A 151 -5.60 -2.96 -5.29
C PRO A 151 -5.54 -1.73 -6.19
N HIS A 152 -5.02 -0.63 -5.67
CA HIS A 152 -4.58 0.51 -6.46
C HIS A 152 -3.11 0.29 -6.83
N VAL A 153 -2.85 -0.04 -8.08
CA VAL A 153 -1.47 -0.27 -8.55
C VAL A 153 -0.75 1.07 -8.70
N ASN A 154 0.33 1.25 -7.94
CA ASN A 154 1.17 2.44 -7.99
C ASN A 154 2.49 2.12 -8.69
N VAL A 155 2.85 2.92 -9.68
CA VAL A 155 4.11 2.81 -10.43
C VAL A 155 4.82 4.15 -10.40
N ILE A 156 6.04 4.17 -9.88
CA ILE A 156 6.96 5.31 -10.03
C ILE A 156 7.67 5.10 -11.36
N VAL A 157 7.62 6.09 -12.23
CA VAL A 157 8.19 6.01 -13.57
C VAL A 157 9.32 7.01 -13.79
N ASP A 158 10.31 6.55 -14.52
CA ASP A 158 11.32 7.36 -15.19
C ASP A 158 11.47 6.89 -16.67
N PRO A 159 12.28 7.53 -17.50
CA PRO A 159 12.46 7.12 -18.90
C PRO A 159 12.89 5.66 -19.07
N THR A 160 13.52 5.04 -18.06
CA THR A 160 14.11 3.70 -18.16
C THR A 160 13.12 2.56 -17.87
N ASN A 161 11.95 2.85 -17.28
CA ASN A 161 10.94 1.83 -16.96
C ASN A 161 9.56 2.05 -17.60
N LEU A 162 9.41 3.01 -18.51
CA LEU A 162 8.13 3.26 -19.21
C LEU A 162 7.58 2.02 -19.91
N HIS A 163 8.46 1.15 -20.42
CA HIS A 163 8.09 -0.08 -21.12
C HIS A 163 7.29 -1.08 -20.28
N VAL A 164 7.39 -1.00 -18.92
CA VAL A 164 6.65 -1.93 -18.04
C VAL A 164 5.16 -1.60 -17.93
N LEU A 165 4.75 -0.36 -18.28
CA LEU A 165 3.38 0.11 -18.03
C LEU A 165 2.34 -0.68 -18.83
N LYS A 166 2.54 -0.85 -20.14
CA LYS A 166 1.58 -1.56 -21.01
C LYS A 166 1.42 -3.03 -20.63
N PRO A 167 2.50 -3.83 -20.44
CA PRO A 167 2.38 -5.21 -19.96
C PRO A 167 1.69 -5.30 -18.61
N LEU A 168 2.03 -4.41 -17.67
CA LEU A 168 1.41 -4.38 -16.34
C LEU A 168 -0.08 -4.07 -16.42
N LEU A 169 -0.47 -3.06 -17.20
CA LEU A 169 -1.90 -2.71 -17.39
C LEU A 169 -2.69 -3.88 -17.96
N ASN A 170 -2.17 -4.53 -18.99
CA ASN A 170 -2.80 -5.71 -19.60
C ASN A 170 -2.99 -6.84 -18.55
N TYR A 171 -1.96 -7.08 -17.74
CA TYR A 171 -2.04 -8.08 -16.67
C TYR A 171 -3.10 -7.73 -15.61
N VAL A 172 -3.18 -6.47 -15.20
CA VAL A 172 -4.21 -6.00 -14.23
C VAL A 172 -5.61 -6.21 -14.81
N ILE A 173 -5.82 -5.84 -16.09
CA ILE A 173 -7.10 -6.04 -16.79
C ILE A 173 -7.46 -7.53 -16.84
N GLU A 174 -6.50 -8.39 -17.21
CA GLU A 174 -6.70 -9.84 -17.27
C GLU A 174 -7.13 -10.41 -15.91
N MET A 175 -6.44 -10.03 -14.84
CA MET A 175 -6.76 -10.49 -13.49
C MET A 175 -8.13 -9.98 -13.01
N CYS A 176 -8.46 -8.72 -13.26
CA CYS A 176 -9.78 -8.21 -12.94
C CYS A 176 -10.88 -8.94 -13.70
N ASN A 177 -10.70 -9.17 -15.00
CA ASN A 177 -11.68 -9.92 -15.82
C ASN A 177 -11.84 -11.36 -15.35
N LYS A 178 -10.74 -12.05 -15.01
CA LYS A 178 -10.76 -13.41 -14.46
C LYS A 178 -11.65 -13.50 -13.22
N TYR A 179 -11.43 -12.59 -12.26
CA TYR A 179 -12.15 -12.63 -10.98
C TYR A 179 -13.54 -12.00 -11.03
N ASN A 180 -13.80 -11.02 -11.90
CA ASN A 180 -15.14 -10.47 -12.14
C ASN A 180 -16.09 -11.56 -12.67
N ARG A 181 -15.63 -12.39 -13.62
CA ARG A 181 -16.43 -13.50 -14.16
C ARG A 181 -16.76 -14.55 -13.09
N THR A 182 -15.83 -14.80 -12.17
CA THR A 182 -15.99 -15.82 -11.13
C THR A 182 -16.84 -15.35 -9.96
N THR A 183 -16.78 -14.04 -9.62
CA THR A 183 -17.40 -13.50 -8.40
C THR A 183 -18.62 -12.62 -8.66
N GLY A 184 -18.87 -12.23 -9.90
CA GLY A 184 -19.94 -11.28 -10.29
C GLY A 184 -19.69 -9.84 -9.78
N ILE A 185 -18.48 -9.54 -9.28
CA ILE A 185 -18.12 -8.24 -8.71
C ILE A 185 -17.20 -7.51 -9.70
N THR A 186 -17.55 -6.27 -10.03
CA THR A 186 -16.70 -5.40 -10.83
C THR A 186 -15.62 -4.77 -9.94
N PHE A 187 -14.35 -5.07 -10.21
CA PHE A 187 -13.23 -4.37 -9.58
C PHE A 187 -12.85 -3.16 -10.42
N PRO A 188 -12.76 -1.96 -9.81
CA PRO A 188 -12.23 -0.81 -10.52
C PRO A 188 -10.74 -1.02 -10.80
N ILE A 189 -10.33 -0.78 -12.04
CA ILE A 189 -8.91 -0.75 -12.42
C ILE A 189 -8.39 0.63 -12.05
N MET A 190 -7.48 0.70 -11.07
CA MET A 190 -6.81 1.93 -10.70
C MET A 190 -5.30 1.75 -10.79
N MET A 191 -4.68 2.49 -11.71
CA MET A 191 -3.24 2.60 -11.84
C MET A 191 -2.85 4.06 -11.61
N ARG A 192 -1.91 4.28 -10.69
CA ARG A 192 -1.32 5.60 -10.46
C ARG A 192 0.10 5.62 -11.00
N ILE A 193 0.36 6.52 -11.91
CA ILE A 193 1.69 6.75 -12.47
C ILE A 193 2.23 8.04 -11.84
N LYS A 194 3.42 7.96 -11.26
CA LYS A 194 4.11 9.10 -10.68
C LYS A 194 5.49 9.23 -11.31
N SER A 195 5.83 10.43 -11.77
CA SER A 195 7.21 10.72 -12.16
C SER A 195 8.12 10.71 -10.93
N VAL A 196 9.35 10.19 -11.11
CA VAL A 196 10.41 10.42 -10.12
C VAL A 196 10.76 11.90 -10.22
N GLY A 197 10.60 12.64 -9.11
CA GLY A 197 11.25 13.93 -8.97
C GLY A 197 12.78 13.78 -9.09
N LYS A 198 13.53 14.86 -9.25
CA LYS A 198 15.01 14.79 -9.23
C LYS A 198 15.42 13.93 -8.04
N MET A 199 15.98 12.75 -8.32
CA MET A 199 16.62 11.95 -7.27
C MET A 199 17.72 12.81 -6.70
N GLY A 200 17.55 13.28 -5.46
CA GLY A 200 18.62 13.97 -4.78
C GLY A 200 19.80 13.02 -4.70
N ASN A 201 20.96 13.47 -5.14
CA ASN A 201 22.21 12.84 -4.79
C ASN A 201 22.31 12.92 -3.27
N HIS A 202 22.09 11.82 -2.59
CA HIS A 202 22.35 11.65 -1.17
C HIS A 202 23.61 10.82 -0.99
#